data_de6d1bf52861e04cde4a7170946f54c0
#
_entry.id   de6d1bf52861e04cde4a7170946f54c0
#
_cell.length_a   1.000
_cell.length_b   1.000
_cell.length_c   1.000
_cell.angle_alpha   90.00
_cell.angle_beta   90.00
_cell.angle_gamma   90.00
#
_symmetry.space_group_name_H-M   'P 1'
#
loop_
_entity.id
_entity.type
_entity.pdbx_description
1 polymer ?
#
loop_
_entity_poly.entity_id
_entity_poly.type
_entity_poly.pdbx_seq_one_letter_code
_entity_poly.pdbx_strand_id
1 'polypeptide(L)'
;MKPALLLLAPLAIAACVTTAPPDRGGPPVATTRIGEPVRVDGLRVVPLAMLEDSRCPVDVQCIQAGTVRIDARIRREGSVEVRQMELRKPIQVFGRELVLAEVRPEPRSDRTIAPGDYRFTFEVRP
;
A
#
# COMPACT_ATOMS: atom_id res chain seq x y z
N MET A 1 73.92 8.88 4.79
CA MET A 1 72.77 7.98 4.91
C MET A 1 71.64 8.77 5.51
N LYS A 2 70.63 9.12 4.68
CA LYS A 2 69.44 9.83 5.14
C LYS A 2 68.29 8.82 5.17
N PRO A 3 67.60 8.63 6.28
CA PRO A 3 66.38 7.83 6.29
C PRO A 3 65.24 8.59 5.66
N ALA A 4 64.59 7.97 4.67
CA ALA A 4 63.36 8.50 4.07
C ALA A 4 62.19 8.25 5.02
N LEU A 5 61.54 9.36 5.42
CA LEU A 5 60.34 9.34 6.24
C LEU A 5 59.13 9.09 5.33
N LEU A 6 58.58 7.87 5.34
CA LEU A 6 57.32 7.55 4.69
C LEU A 6 56.16 8.09 5.50
N LEU A 7 55.53 9.14 4.99
CA LEU A 7 54.25 9.65 5.49
C LEU A 7 53.10 8.75 4.99
N LEU A 8 52.55 7.91 5.87
CA LEU A 8 51.28 7.25 5.64
C LEU A 8 50.17 8.27 5.90
N ALA A 9 49.48 8.62 4.83
CA ALA A 9 48.22 9.37 4.93
C ALA A 9 47.06 8.43 5.33
N PRO A 10 46.25 8.76 6.35
CA PRO A 10 45.07 7.97 6.64
C PRO A 10 43.96 8.25 5.59
N LEU A 11 43.51 7.19 4.92
CA LEU A 11 42.36 7.24 4.02
C LEU A 11 41.10 7.34 4.89
N ALA A 12 40.53 8.52 5.00
CA ALA A 12 39.22 8.71 5.66
C ALA A 12 38.12 8.17 4.77
N ILE A 13 37.59 7.03 5.15
CA ILE A 13 36.38 6.47 4.51
C ILE A 13 35.19 7.25 5.09
N ALA A 14 34.64 8.17 4.33
CA ALA A 14 33.40 8.84 4.67
C ALA A 14 32.26 7.84 4.47
N ALA A 15 31.77 7.24 5.57
CA ALA A 15 30.55 6.45 5.55
C ALA A 15 29.36 7.40 5.38
N CYS A 16 28.73 7.39 4.22
CA CYS A 16 27.43 8.04 4.02
C CYS A 16 26.38 7.28 4.83
N VAL A 17 26.06 7.78 6.00
CA VAL A 17 24.91 7.31 6.78
C VAL A 17 23.66 7.86 6.13
N THR A 18 22.94 7.00 5.39
CA THR A 18 21.62 7.35 4.86
C THR A 18 20.64 7.30 6.03
N THR A 19 20.34 8.45 6.60
CA THR A 19 19.32 8.55 7.65
C THR A 19 17.96 8.40 6.98
N ALA A 20 17.27 7.30 7.27
CA ALA A 20 15.87 7.14 6.86
C ALA A 20 15.03 8.27 7.49
N PRO A 21 14.07 8.86 6.75
CA PRO A 21 13.21 9.89 7.33
C PRO A 21 12.42 9.31 8.51
N PRO A 22 12.19 10.09 9.58
CA PRO A 22 11.42 9.62 10.71
C PRO A 22 10.01 9.25 10.27
N ASP A 23 9.58 8.04 10.67
CA ASP A 23 8.23 7.57 10.47
C ASP A 23 7.26 8.57 11.10
N ARG A 24 6.51 9.26 10.24
CA ARG A 24 5.46 10.17 10.71
C ARG A 24 4.33 9.29 11.19
N GLY A 25 4.17 9.15 12.50
CA GLY A 25 3.27 8.25 13.22
C GLY A 25 1.78 8.28 12.81
N GLY A 26 1.51 8.04 11.53
CA GLY A 26 0.20 7.73 11.00
C GLY A 26 -0.06 6.23 11.03
N PRO A 27 -1.30 5.80 10.80
CA PRO A 27 -1.61 4.38 10.68
C PRO A 27 -0.80 3.77 9.52
N PRO A 28 -0.36 2.49 9.64
CA PRO A 28 0.34 1.81 8.57
C PRO A 28 -0.53 1.70 7.32
N VAL A 29 -0.04 2.22 6.22
CA VAL A 29 -0.71 2.22 4.90
C VAL A 29 0.20 1.67 3.83
N ALA A 30 -0.38 0.96 2.85
CA ALA A 30 0.35 0.45 1.71
C ALA A 30 -0.55 0.36 0.47
N THR A 31 0.02 0.63 -0.69
CA THR A 31 -0.69 0.67 -1.97
C THR A 31 -0.18 -0.41 -2.91
N THR A 32 -1.10 -1.08 -3.61
CA THR A 32 -0.79 -2.16 -4.54
C THR A 32 -1.79 -2.26 -5.70
N ARG A 33 -1.56 -3.22 -6.59
CA ARG A 33 -2.40 -3.55 -7.76
C ARG A 33 -3.05 -4.92 -7.59
N ILE A 34 -4.02 -5.22 -8.46
CA ILE A 34 -4.57 -6.58 -8.55
C ILE A 34 -3.44 -7.58 -8.81
N GLY A 35 -3.43 -8.64 -8.01
CA GLY A 35 -2.45 -9.73 -8.10
C GLY A 35 -1.09 -9.45 -7.46
N GLU A 36 -0.80 -8.23 -7.04
CA GLU A 36 0.46 -7.87 -6.41
C GLU A 36 0.35 -7.85 -4.89
N PRO A 37 1.22 -8.56 -4.17
CA PRO A 37 1.20 -8.55 -2.71
C PRO A 37 1.75 -7.25 -2.15
N VAL A 38 1.17 -6.79 -1.05
CA VAL A 38 1.68 -5.68 -0.26
C VAL A 38 1.67 -6.05 1.22
N ARG A 39 2.60 -5.49 1.97
CA ARG A 39 2.67 -5.68 3.41
C ARG A 39 2.19 -4.42 4.13
N VAL A 40 1.30 -4.61 5.07
CA VAL A 40 0.80 -3.55 5.94
C VAL A 40 0.63 -4.12 7.35
N ASP A 41 1.39 -3.59 8.29
CA ASP A 41 1.39 -3.96 9.72
C ASP A 41 1.37 -5.48 9.96
N GLY A 42 2.28 -6.23 9.33
CA GLY A 42 2.43 -7.68 9.48
C GLY A 42 1.43 -8.51 8.68
N LEU A 43 0.46 -7.90 8.02
CA LEU A 43 -0.43 -8.55 7.08
C LEU A 43 0.15 -8.50 5.67
N ARG A 44 0.02 -9.59 4.93
CA ARG A 44 0.27 -9.60 3.48
C ARG A 44 -1.07 -9.62 2.75
N VAL A 45 -1.35 -8.58 2.00
CA VAL A 45 -2.62 -8.40 1.30
C VAL A 45 -2.41 -8.47 -0.20
N VAL A 46 -3.23 -9.25 -0.89
CA VAL A 46 -3.23 -9.34 -2.36
C VAL A 46 -4.65 -9.09 -2.84
N PRO A 47 -4.91 -7.97 -3.54
CA PRO A 47 -6.19 -7.81 -4.23
C PRO A 47 -6.30 -8.85 -5.34
N LEU A 48 -7.39 -9.62 -5.37
CA LEU A 48 -7.59 -10.70 -6.33
C LEU A 48 -8.44 -10.28 -7.51
N ALA A 49 -9.53 -9.56 -7.24
CA ALA A 49 -10.49 -9.15 -8.26
C ALA A 49 -11.26 -7.91 -7.84
N MET A 50 -11.59 -7.09 -8.83
CA MET A 50 -12.57 -6.02 -8.70
C MET A 50 -13.95 -6.62 -8.92
N LEU A 51 -14.81 -6.59 -7.90
CA LEU A 51 -16.17 -7.13 -7.97
C LEU A 51 -17.18 -6.06 -8.39
N GLU A 52 -17.01 -4.85 -7.88
CA GLU A 52 -17.88 -3.72 -8.16
C GLU A 52 -17.12 -2.42 -8.05
N ASP A 53 -17.31 -1.54 -9.00
CA ASP A 53 -16.91 -0.14 -8.92
C ASP A 53 -18.11 0.71 -9.38
N SER A 54 -18.92 1.11 -8.42
CA SER A 54 -20.13 1.93 -8.64
C SER A 54 -19.96 3.36 -8.12
N ARG A 55 -18.71 3.80 -7.91
CA ARG A 55 -18.42 5.16 -7.47
C ARG A 55 -19.00 6.18 -8.44
N CYS A 56 -19.46 7.31 -7.90
CA CYS A 56 -19.89 8.41 -8.74
C CYS A 56 -18.70 8.98 -9.54
N PRO A 57 -18.77 9.05 -10.89
CA PRO A 57 -17.74 9.73 -11.66
C PRO A 57 -17.56 11.19 -11.22
N VAL A 58 -16.31 11.64 -11.20
CA VAL A 58 -15.96 12.99 -10.69
C VAL A 58 -16.51 14.12 -11.55
N ASP A 59 -16.87 13.83 -12.81
CA ASP A 59 -17.37 14.80 -13.81
C ASP A 59 -18.90 14.80 -13.95
N VAL A 60 -19.61 14.03 -13.10
CA VAL A 60 -21.08 13.99 -13.08
C VAL A 60 -21.61 14.13 -11.67
N GLN A 61 -22.89 14.42 -11.54
CA GLN A 61 -23.60 14.50 -10.28
C GLN A 61 -24.48 13.27 -10.11
N CYS A 62 -24.30 12.53 -9.01
CA CYS A 62 -25.06 11.33 -8.70
C CYS A 62 -26.06 11.57 -7.56
N ILE A 63 -27.19 10.86 -7.59
CA ILE A 63 -28.19 10.90 -6.53
C ILE A 63 -27.69 10.15 -5.29
N GLN A 64 -26.95 9.05 -5.51
CA GLN A 64 -26.36 8.20 -4.45
C GLN A 64 -24.88 8.00 -4.69
N ALA A 65 -24.11 8.00 -3.61
CA ALA A 65 -22.72 7.57 -3.66
C ALA A 65 -22.66 6.05 -3.85
N GLY A 66 -21.85 5.63 -4.81
CA GLY A 66 -21.55 4.20 -4.99
C GLY A 66 -20.35 3.76 -4.14
N THR A 67 -19.91 2.55 -4.35
CA THR A 67 -18.80 1.95 -3.62
C THR A 67 -17.89 1.13 -4.52
N VAL A 68 -16.80 0.63 -3.92
CA VAL A 68 -15.93 -0.38 -4.51
C VAL A 68 -15.98 -1.62 -3.64
N ARG A 69 -16.10 -2.80 -4.27
CA ARG A 69 -15.94 -4.10 -3.61
C ARG A 69 -14.89 -4.91 -4.34
N ILE A 70 -14.01 -5.53 -3.56
CA ILE A 70 -12.94 -6.40 -4.07
C ILE A 70 -12.90 -7.70 -3.29
N ASP A 71 -12.35 -8.74 -3.91
CA ASP A 71 -11.84 -9.90 -3.18
C ASP A 71 -10.36 -9.68 -2.87
N ALA A 72 -9.96 -9.96 -1.65
CA ALA A 72 -8.57 -9.88 -1.22
C ALA A 72 -8.16 -11.14 -0.47
N ARG A 73 -6.94 -11.60 -0.74
CA ARG A 73 -6.29 -12.65 0.05
C ARG A 73 -5.42 -11.99 1.10
N ILE A 74 -5.65 -12.35 2.35
CA ILE A 74 -4.93 -11.80 3.48
C ILE A 74 -4.20 -12.95 4.17
N ARG A 75 -2.91 -12.76 4.37
CA ARG A 75 -2.03 -13.74 5.00
C ARG A 75 -1.32 -13.12 6.18
N ARG A 76 -1.28 -13.89 7.26
CA ARG A 76 -0.44 -13.60 8.41
C ARG A 76 0.22 -14.89 8.87
N GLU A 77 1.58 -14.91 8.86
CA GLU A 77 2.34 -16.11 9.19
C GLU A 77 1.90 -17.30 8.31
N GLY A 78 1.46 -18.40 8.86
CA GLY A 78 0.97 -19.57 8.13
C GLY A 78 -0.52 -19.55 7.80
N SER A 79 -1.26 -18.54 8.25
CA SER A 79 -2.72 -18.45 8.08
C SER A 79 -3.12 -17.60 6.89
N VAL A 80 -4.15 -18.03 6.15
CA VAL A 80 -4.66 -17.36 4.95
C VAL A 80 -6.18 -17.24 5.02
N GLU A 81 -6.70 -16.06 4.74
CA GLU A 81 -8.12 -15.84 4.52
C GLU A 81 -8.35 -15.10 3.21
N VAL A 82 -9.44 -15.44 2.52
CA VAL A 82 -9.96 -14.66 1.40
C VAL A 82 -11.21 -13.95 1.88
N ARG A 83 -11.20 -12.63 1.79
CA ARG A 83 -12.27 -11.77 2.29
C ARG A 83 -12.72 -10.80 1.22
N GLN A 84 -14.03 -10.59 1.17
CA GLN A 84 -14.59 -9.48 0.43
C GLN A 84 -14.42 -8.20 1.24
N MET A 85 -13.92 -7.15 0.59
CA MET A 85 -13.73 -5.84 1.21
C MET A 85 -14.48 -4.78 0.44
N GLU A 86 -15.11 -3.89 1.15
CA GLU A 86 -15.78 -2.72 0.61
C GLU A 86 -15.03 -1.45 0.99
N LEU A 87 -14.96 -0.48 0.07
CA LEU A 87 -14.24 0.78 0.27
C LEU A 87 -14.69 1.47 1.57
N ARG A 88 -13.72 1.80 2.41
CA ARG A 88 -13.87 2.48 3.70
C ARG A 88 -14.63 1.70 4.78
N LYS A 89 -14.98 0.44 4.53
CA LYS A 89 -15.56 -0.43 5.55
C LYS A 89 -14.52 -1.34 6.14
N PRO A 90 -14.23 -1.24 7.43
CA PRO A 90 -13.23 -2.09 8.07
C PRO A 90 -13.70 -3.54 8.18
N ILE A 91 -12.74 -4.46 8.10
CA ILE A 91 -12.93 -5.87 8.43
C ILE A 91 -11.98 -6.27 9.55
N GLN A 92 -12.42 -7.23 10.36
CA GLN A 92 -11.56 -7.85 11.37
C GLN A 92 -10.90 -9.09 10.79
N VAL A 93 -9.57 -9.11 10.79
CA VAL A 93 -8.79 -10.22 10.27
C VAL A 93 -7.52 -10.39 11.10
N PHE A 94 -7.28 -11.63 11.59
CA PHE A 94 -6.11 -11.96 12.40
C PHE A 94 -5.87 -10.99 13.57
N GLY A 95 -6.94 -10.55 14.25
CA GLY A 95 -6.87 -9.64 15.38
C GLY A 95 -6.55 -8.20 15.03
N ARG A 96 -6.68 -7.81 13.74
CA ARG A 96 -6.43 -6.47 13.25
C ARG A 96 -7.62 -5.93 12.48
N GLU A 97 -7.79 -4.64 12.51
CA GLU A 97 -8.78 -3.94 11.70
C GLU A 97 -8.12 -3.47 10.40
N LEU A 98 -8.51 -4.12 9.29
CA LEU A 98 -8.01 -3.82 7.95
C LEU A 98 -9.08 -3.05 7.16
N VAL A 99 -8.66 -1.98 6.51
CA VAL A 99 -9.55 -1.12 5.72
C VAL A 99 -8.99 -0.96 4.31
N LEU A 100 -9.84 -1.09 3.31
CA LEU A 100 -9.58 -0.57 1.97
C LEU A 100 -9.83 0.94 2.00
N ALA A 101 -8.77 1.72 2.19
CA ALA A 101 -8.88 3.15 2.48
C ALA A 101 -9.11 4.00 1.23
N GLU A 102 -8.51 3.60 0.11
CA GLU A 102 -8.55 4.37 -1.13
C GLU A 102 -8.44 3.46 -2.35
N VAL A 103 -9.12 3.84 -3.42
CA VAL A 103 -9.01 3.19 -4.74
C VAL A 103 -8.82 4.28 -5.79
N ARG A 104 -7.74 4.15 -6.55
CA ARG A 104 -7.40 5.03 -7.67
C ARG A 104 -7.37 4.25 -8.99
N PRO A 105 -7.55 4.89 -10.14
CA PRO A 105 -7.96 6.28 -10.31
C PRO A 105 -9.42 6.50 -9.93
N GLU A 106 -9.79 7.76 -9.77
CA GLU A 106 -11.19 8.12 -9.64
C GLU A 106 -11.93 7.89 -10.97
N PRO A 107 -13.18 7.40 -10.94
CA PRO A 107 -13.93 7.15 -12.16
C PRO A 107 -14.32 8.45 -12.85
N ARG A 108 -14.39 8.38 -14.19
CA ARG A 108 -14.89 9.44 -15.05
C ARG A 108 -15.90 8.86 -16.03
N SER A 109 -16.91 9.65 -16.40
CA SER A 109 -17.97 9.19 -17.29
C SER A 109 -17.48 8.90 -18.72
N ASP A 110 -16.33 9.47 -19.11
CA ASP A 110 -15.74 9.34 -20.44
C ASP A 110 -14.67 8.24 -20.54
N ARG A 111 -14.43 7.48 -19.47
CA ARG A 111 -13.36 6.47 -19.40
C ARG A 111 -13.79 5.21 -18.70
N THR A 112 -13.23 4.10 -19.16
CA THR A 112 -13.28 2.81 -18.46
C THR A 112 -11.92 2.58 -17.81
N ILE A 113 -11.92 2.15 -16.54
CA ILE A 113 -10.70 1.80 -15.83
C ILE A 113 -10.38 0.33 -16.11
N ALA A 114 -9.23 0.07 -16.73
CA ALA A 114 -8.75 -1.29 -16.91
C ALA A 114 -8.36 -1.92 -15.57
N PRO A 115 -8.55 -3.25 -15.37
CA PRO A 115 -8.23 -3.90 -14.10
C PRO A 115 -6.80 -3.65 -13.59
N GLY A 116 -5.81 -3.61 -14.48
CA GLY A 116 -4.41 -3.35 -14.14
C GLY A 116 -4.11 -1.90 -13.75
N ASP A 117 -5.02 -0.97 -14.03
CA ASP A 117 -4.82 0.45 -13.71
C ASP A 117 -5.28 0.82 -12.30
N TYR A 118 -6.03 -0.06 -11.65
CA TYR A 118 -6.45 0.17 -10.28
C TYR A 118 -5.27 0.15 -9.31
N ARG A 119 -5.33 1.06 -8.34
CA ARG A 119 -4.43 1.12 -7.19
C ARG A 119 -5.27 1.08 -5.93
N PHE A 120 -4.97 0.13 -5.06
CA PHE A 120 -5.70 -0.10 -3.81
C PHE A 120 -4.79 0.26 -2.66
N THR A 121 -5.25 1.13 -1.80
CA THR A 121 -4.54 1.50 -0.57
C THR A 121 -5.22 0.85 0.62
N PHE A 122 -4.46 0.04 1.33
CA PHE A 122 -4.89 -0.62 2.56
C PHE A 122 -4.30 0.09 3.78
N GLU A 123 -5.08 0.13 4.82
CA GLU A 123 -4.73 0.73 6.11
C GLU A 123 -5.07 -0.26 7.22
N VAL A 124 -4.18 -0.41 8.19
CA VAL A 124 -4.47 -1.12 9.44
C VAL A 124 -4.71 -0.09 10.52
N ARG A 125 -5.86 -0.20 11.18
CA ARG A 125 -6.23 0.65 12.31
C ARG A 125 -5.94 -0.06 13.62
N PRO A 126 -5.50 0.69 14.61
CA PRO A 126 -5.24 0.15 15.95
C PRO A 126 -6.52 -0.31 16.67
#